data_952d45db25bc12cb6e0a2dd89914708d
#
_entry.id   952d45db25bc12cb6e0a2dd89914708d
#
_cell.length_a   1.000
_cell.length_b   1.000
_cell.length_c   1.000
_cell.angle_alpha   90.00
_cell.angle_beta   90.00
_cell.angle_gamma   90.00
#
_symmetry.space_group_name_H-M   'P 1'
#
loop_
_entity.id
_entity.type
_entity.pdbx_description
1 polymer ?
#
loop_
_entity_poly.entity_id
_entity_poly.type
_entity_poly.pdbx_seq_one_letter_code
_entity_poly.pdbx_strand_id
1 'polypeptide(L)'
;SRPHASELLVVSASVDSFAGEWSIARDDLRMWVLVHELSSHAVLNTPAVTEGLMSTVRTYVAAFSPDADAFLSGLGDLDPSDPSALQSLQAKLSDPMLLVGAIRSPEQEALQPVLDAQVAAVTAYVDHVVDAAGSQLLGNPAPIAEAVRRRRLETRAEADLAERLLGVSLSRSVQNRGRDFVRGVVERAGEDALRPMLSSAANLPTPNEIDAPGLWLARLEVQ
;
A
#
# COMPACT_ATOMS: atom_id res chain seq x y z
N SER A 1 13.85 21.19 11.03
CA SER A 1 12.77 20.76 11.92
C SER A 1 11.88 19.79 11.16
N ARG A 2 11.85 18.54 11.58
CA ARG A 2 10.90 17.54 11.05
C ARG A 2 9.52 17.94 11.57
N PRO A 3 8.54 18.23 10.72
CA PRO A 3 7.21 18.49 11.20
C PRO A 3 6.55 17.15 11.57
N HIS A 4 6.13 17.02 12.82
CA HIS A 4 5.04 16.18 13.31
C HIS A 4 5.05 14.65 13.07
N ALA A 5 6.21 14.00 12.94
CA ALA A 5 6.29 12.54 12.81
C ALA A 5 5.94 11.76 14.10
N SER A 6 5.57 12.45 15.19
CA SER A 6 5.30 11.84 16.50
C SER A 6 3.85 11.93 16.96
N GLU A 7 2.96 12.54 16.17
CA GLU A 7 1.55 12.69 16.55
C GLU A 7 0.66 11.71 15.80
N LEU A 8 -0.16 10.97 16.55
CA LEU A 8 -1.25 10.16 16.02
C LEU A 8 -2.55 10.95 16.09
N LEU A 9 -3.24 11.10 14.98
CA LEU A 9 -4.53 11.75 14.90
C LEU A 9 -5.62 10.72 14.62
N VAL A 10 -6.55 10.56 15.55
CA VAL A 10 -7.74 9.72 15.37
C VAL A 10 -8.98 10.60 15.24
N VAL A 11 -9.67 10.51 14.11
CA VAL A 11 -10.92 11.24 13.85
C VAL A 11 -12.09 10.43 14.40
N SER A 12 -12.44 10.67 15.65
CA SER A 12 -13.47 9.92 16.40
C SER A 12 -14.83 9.89 15.70
N ALA A 13 -15.23 10.98 15.04
CA ALA A 13 -16.49 11.04 14.31
C ALA A 13 -16.54 10.04 13.14
N SER A 14 -15.43 9.86 12.42
CA SER A 14 -15.32 8.88 11.33
C SER A 14 -15.37 7.43 11.87
N VAL A 15 -14.71 7.19 13.01
CA VAL A 15 -14.74 5.88 13.67
C VAL A 15 -16.16 5.53 14.12
N ASP A 16 -16.88 6.48 14.71
CA ASP A 16 -18.26 6.28 15.20
C ASP A 16 -19.24 6.06 14.04
N SER A 17 -19.07 6.78 12.92
CA SER A 17 -19.86 6.57 11.70
C SER A 17 -19.65 5.16 11.14
N PHE A 18 -18.41 4.74 11.03
CA PHE A 18 -18.06 3.40 10.56
C PHE A 18 -18.64 2.30 11.48
N ALA A 19 -18.57 2.49 12.80
CA ALA A 19 -19.18 1.57 13.76
C ALA A 19 -20.69 1.41 13.53
N GLY A 20 -21.39 2.52 13.23
CA GLY A 20 -22.81 2.51 12.90
C GLY A 20 -23.13 1.80 11.59
N GLU A 21 -22.37 2.08 10.53
CA GLU A 21 -22.52 1.48 9.20
C GLU A 21 -22.37 -0.04 9.23
N TRP A 22 -21.41 -0.55 10.01
CA TRP A 22 -21.05 -1.97 10.07
C TRP A 22 -21.61 -2.71 11.29
N SER A 23 -22.46 -2.04 12.10
CA SER A 23 -23.04 -2.62 13.32
C SER A 23 -21.99 -3.19 14.28
N ILE A 24 -20.88 -2.49 14.45
CA ILE A 24 -19.76 -2.84 15.34
C ILE A 24 -19.92 -2.06 16.66
N ALA A 25 -19.58 -2.69 17.78
CA ALA A 25 -19.51 -2.02 19.07
C ALA A 25 -18.48 -0.87 19.02
N ARG A 26 -18.88 0.36 19.38
CA ARG A 26 -18.04 1.55 19.24
C ARG A 26 -16.73 1.47 19.99
N ASP A 27 -16.77 0.96 21.22
CA ASP A 27 -15.59 0.88 22.07
C ASP A 27 -14.60 -0.18 21.54
N ASP A 28 -15.09 -1.30 21.04
CA ASP A 28 -14.25 -2.31 20.40
C ASP A 28 -13.58 -1.77 19.14
N LEU A 29 -14.35 -1.05 18.29
CA LEU A 29 -13.78 -0.42 17.09
C LEU A 29 -12.76 0.66 17.45
N ARG A 30 -13.03 1.51 18.43
CA ARG A 30 -12.08 2.54 18.89
C ARG A 30 -10.78 1.92 19.39
N MET A 31 -10.90 0.86 20.20
CA MET A 31 -9.72 0.13 20.68
C MET A 31 -8.95 -0.50 19.52
N TRP A 32 -9.64 -1.14 18.59
CA TRP A 32 -9.00 -1.72 17.40
C TRP A 32 -8.28 -0.66 16.56
N VAL A 33 -8.91 0.49 16.32
CA VAL A 33 -8.30 1.62 15.59
C VAL A 33 -7.06 2.13 16.31
N LEU A 34 -7.09 2.28 17.63
CA LEU A 34 -5.91 2.68 18.41
C LEU A 34 -4.77 1.67 18.27
N VAL A 35 -5.06 0.37 18.36
CA VAL A 35 -4.06 -0.70 18.17
C VAL A 35 -3.48 -0.63 16.75
N HIS A 36 -4.34 -0.46 15.74
CA HIS A 36 -3.93 -0.36 14.35
C HIS A 36 -3.02 0.85 14.10
N GLU A 37 -3.44 2.03 14.56
CA GLU A 37 -2.68 3.27 14.35
C GLU A 37 -1.35 3.28 15.10
N LEU A 38 -1.32 2.76 16.34
CA LEU A 38 -0.09 2.62 17.11
C LEU A 38 0.88 1.62 16.46
N SER A 39 0.37 0.47 15.99
CA SER A 39 1.18 -0.54 15.30
C SER A 39 1.72 0.01 13.97
N SER A 40 0.87 0.67 13.18
CA SER A 40 1.27 1.31 11.93
C SER A 40 2.34 2.37 12.17
N HIS A 41 2.13 3.23 13.19
CA HIS A 41 3.08 4.26 13.58
C HIS A 41 4.44 3.67 13.98
N ALA A 42 4.44 2.64 14.83
CA ALA A 42 5.66 1.98 15.28
C ALA A 42 6.45 1.36 14.12
N VAL A 43 5.76 0.61 13.24
CA VAL A 43 6.39 -0.06 12.10
C VAL A 43 6.90 0.95 11.07
N LEU A 44 6.05 1.89 10.64
CA LEU A 44 6.40 2.86 9.60
C LEU A 44 7.43 3.90 10.04
N ASN A 45 7.60 4.16 11.35
CA ASN A 45 8.66 5.01 11.87
C ASN A 45 9.95 4.23 12.21
N THR A 46 9.99 2.93 12.01
CA THR A 46 11.25 2.18 12.08
C THR A 46 12.19 2.66 10.98
N PRO A 47 13.42 3.13 11.31
CA PRO A 47 14.31 3.75 10.32
C PRO A 47 14.54 2.88 9.08
N ALA A 48 14.74 1.59 9.26
CA ALA A 48 14.96 0.64 8.16
C ALA A 48 13.77 0.55 7.19
N VAL A 49 12.53 0.51 7.72
CA VAL A 49 11.31 0.45 6.92
C VAL A 49 11.09 1.79 6.20
N THR A 50 11.20 2.90 6.94
CA THR A 50 11.06 4.25 6.36
C THR A 50 12.08 4.48 5.25
N GLU A 51 13.34 4.18 5.49
CA GLU A 51 14.42 4.36 4.52
C GLU A 51 14.21 3.49 3.28
N GLY A 52 13.89 2.22 3.46
CA GLY A 52 13.65 1.28 2.36
C GLY A 52 12.50 1.72 1.47
N LEU A 53 11.33 1.96 2.05
CA LEU A 53 10.15 2.40 1.30
C LEU A 53 10.37 3.76 0.63
N MET A 54 10.88 4.74 1.36
CA MET A 54 11.09 6.10 0.82
C MET A 54 12.18 6.13 -0.26
N SER A 55 13.21 5.29 -0.16
CA SER A 55 14.21 5.14 -1.21
C SER A 55 13.60 4.62 -2.49
N THR A 56 12.80 3.56 -2.41
CA THR A 56 12.12 2.97 -3.58
C THR A 56 11.10 3.94 -4.18
N VAL A 57 10.30 4.64 -3.37
CA VAL A 57 9.36 5.67 -3.85
C VAL A 57 10.09 6.82 -4.53
N ARG A 58 11.19 7.33 -3.95
CA ARG A 58 11.99 8.40 -4.59
C ARG A 58 12.56 7.95 -5.92
N THR A 59 13.07 6.73 -6.01
CA THR A 59 13.59 6.18 -7.27
C THR A 59 12.47 6.05 -8.30
N TYR A 60 11.29 5.58 -7.89
CA TYR A 60 10.12 5.48 -8.75
C TYR A 60 9.66 6.85 -9.28
N VAL A 61 9.58 7.86 -8.42
CA VAL A 61 9.19 9.22 -8.81
C VAL A 61 10.27 9.86 -9.70
N ALA A 62 11.56 9.66 -9.40
CA ALA A 62 12.66 10.18 -10.21
C ALA A 62 12.75 9.51 -11.60
N ALA A 63 12.27 8.29 -11.73
CA ALA A 63 12.19 7.57 -13.01
C ALA A 63 11.03 8.06 -13.91
N PHE A 64 10.22 9.01 -13.43
CA PHE A 64 9.17 9.61 -14.24
C PHE A 64 9.78 10.34 -15.44
N SER A 65 9.45 9.88 -16.64
CA SER A 65 9.82 10.51 -17.90
C SER A 65 8.56 10.59 -18.77
N PRO A 66 8.06 11.80 -19.07
CA PRO A 66 6.92 11.95 -19.95
C PRO A 66 7.27 11.45 -21.34
N ASP A 67 6.56 10.44 -21.80
CA ASP A 67 6.64 9.94 -23.18
C ASP A 67 5.59 10.66 -24.02
N ALA A 68 6.03 11.68 -24.79
CA ALA A 68 5.17 12.47 -25.64
C ALA A 68 4.51 11.64 -26.74
N ASP A 69 5.19 10.60 -27.24
CA ASP A 69 4.68 9.75 -28.32
C ASP A 69 3.62 8.77 -27.75
N ALA A 70 3.82 8.22 -26.57
CA ALA A 70 2.82 7.42 -25.87
C ALA A 70 1.58 8.26 -25.51
N PHE A 71 1.78 9.52 -25.09
CA PHE A 71 0.70 10.46 -24.84
C PHE A 71 -0.12 10.74 -26.10
N LEU A 72 0.56 11.07 -27.22
CA LEU A 72 -0.08 11.32 -28.50
C LEU A 72 -0.82 10.08 -29.03
N SER A 73 -0.23 8.89 -28.87
CA SER A 73 -0.87 7.62 -29.23
C SER A 73 -2.11 7.32 -28.37
N GLY A 74 -2.08 7.68 -27.08
CA GLY A 74 -3.22 7.57 -26.16
C GLY A 74 -4.38 8.54 -26.46
N LEU A 75 -4.08 9.65 -27.12
CA LEU A 75 -5.10 10.56 -27.63
C LEU A 75 -5.89 9.98 -28.84
N GLY A 76 -5.29 8.98 -29.51
CA GLY A 76 -5.88 8.31 -30.68
C GLY A 76 -5.85 9.16 -31.96
N ASP A 77 -6.23 8.56 -33.08
CA ASP A 77 -6.44 9.26 -34.33
C ASP A 77 -7.66 10.16 -34.19
N LEU A 78 -7.41 11.43 -33.84
CA LEU A 78 -8.45 12.46 -33.82
C LEU A 78 -8.67 12.91 -35.28
N ASP A 79 -9.80 12.57 -35.83
CA ASP A 79 -10.21 13.15 -37.11
C ASP A 79 -10.57 14.65 -36.93
N PRO A 80 -9.75 15.57 -37.44
CA PRO A 80 -10.01 17.01 -37.28
C PRO A 80 -11.34 17.46 -37.91
N SER A 81 -11.94 16.61 -38.73
CA SER A 81 -13.20 16.89 -39.44
C SER A 81 -14.42 16.47 -38.60
N ASP A 82 -14.24 15.75 -37.49
CA ASP A 82 -15.32 15.33 -36.61
C ASP A 82 -15.59 16.41 -35.53
N PRO A 83 -16.77 17.05 -35.51
CA PRO A 83 -17.12 18.04 -34.48
C PRO A 83 -17.07 17.48 -33.05
N SER A 84 -17.20 16.14 -32.87
CA SER A 84 -17.14 15.49 -31.59
C SER A 84 -15.70 15.25 -31.11
N ALA A 85 -14.71 15.29 -32.00
CA ALA A 85 -13.32 15.07 -31.70
C ALA A 85 -12.76 16.09 -30.68
N LEU A 86 -13.15 17.36 -30.80
CA LEU A 86 -12.76 18.42 -29.86
C LEU A 86 -13.36 18.21 -28.49
N GLN A 87 -14.61 17.78 -28.38
CA GLN A 87 -15.24 17.46 -27.10
C GLN A 87 -14.60 16.23 -26.46
N SER A 88 -14.29 15.20 -27.24
CA SER A 88 -13.60 14.00 -26.80
C SER A 88 -12.18 14.32 -26.31
N LEU A 89 -11.46 15.20 -27.02
CA LEU A 89 -10.14 15.69 -26.61
C LEU A 89 -10.22 16.48 -25.31
N GLN A 90 -11.18 17.38 -25.19
CA GLN A 90 -11.35 18.18 -23.98
C GLN A 90 -11.72 17.29 -22.78
N ALA A 91 -12.58 16.29 -22.96
CA ALA A 91 -12.90 15.31 -21.92
C ALA A 91 -11.67 14.49 -21.50
N LYS A 92 -10.88 14.01 -22.47
CA LYS A 92 -9.63 13.27 -22.23
C LYS A 92 -8.58 14.14 -21.52
N LEU A 93 -8.40 15.40 -21.93
CA LEU A 93 -7.46 16.33 -21.28
C LEU A 93 -7.95 16.82 -19.91
N SER A 94 -9.25 16.74 -19.64
CA SER A 94 -9.83 17.06 -18.34
C SER A 94 -9.80 15.90 -17.36
N ASP A 95 -9.45 14.69 -17.80
CA ASP A 95 -9.29 13.53 -16.93
C ASP A 95 -7.85 13.45 -16.41
N PRO A 96 -7.61 13.82 -15.14
CA PRO A 96 -6.26 13.72 -14.53
C PRO A 96 -5.71 12.30 -14.59
N MET A 97 -6.57 11.28 -14.65
CA MET A 97 -6.20 9.88 -14.69
C MET A 97 -5.61 9.48 -16.05
N LEU A 98 -6.08 10.08 -17.13
CA LEU A 98 -5.49 9.89 -18.46
C LEU A 98 -4.14 10.58 -18.57
N LEU A 99 -4.01 11.79 -18.01
CA LEU A 99 -2.73 12.52 -18.01
C LEU A 99 -1.64 11.79 -17.20
N VAL A 100 -2.00 11.19 -16.08
CA VAL A 100 -1.06 10.43 -15.21
C VAL A 100 -0.91 8.99 -15.70
N GLY A 101 -1.95 8.36 -16.23
CA GLY A 101 -1.96 6.95 -16.63
C GLY A 101 -1.30 6.65 -17.98
N ALA A 102 -1.22 7.67 -18.87
CA ALA A 102 -0.55 7.55 -20.17
C ALA A 102 0.97 7.70 -20.11
N ILE A 103 1.56 7.87 -18.89
CA ILE A 103 2.91 8.39 -18.74
C ILE A 103 3.78 7.55 -17.78
N ARG A 104 3.51 6.28 -17.58
CA ARG A 104 4.49 5.42 -16.90
C ARG A 104 5.67 5.17 -17.83
N SER A 105 6.87 5.55 -17.36
CA SER A 105 8.07 5.19 -18.08
C SER A 105 8.36 3.68 -17.94
N PRO A 106 9.12 3.08 -18.89
CA PRO A 106 9.57 1.68 -18.76
C PRO A 106 10.33 1.44 -17.44
N GLU A 107 11.08 2.43 -16.96
CA GLU A 107 11.79 2.35 -15.69
C GLU A 107 10.83 2.31 -14.50
N GLN A 108 9.74 3.07 -14.53
CA GLN A 108 8.70 3.00 -13.49
C GLN A 108 7.99 1.64 -13.52
N GLU A 109 7.71 1.08 -14.70
CA GLU A 109 7.13 -0.26 -14.83
C GLU A 109 8.04 -1.34 -14.23
N ALA A 110 9.37 -1.22 -14.43
CA ALA A 110 10.34 -2.14 -13.84
C ALA A 110 10.45 -2.02 -12.31
N LEU A 111 10.23 -0.82 -11.76
CA LEU A 111 10.27 -0.56 -10.31
C LEU A 111 8.98 -0.92 -9.57
N GLN A 112 7.84 -0.95 -10.27
CA GLN A 112 6.53 -1.21 -9.67
C GLN A 112 6.48 -2.52 -8.88
N PRO A 113 6.98 -3.68 -9.40
CA PRO A 113 6.97 -4.93 -8.64
C PRO A 113 7.76 -4.86 -7.33
N VAL A 114 8.86 -4.09 -7.31
CA VAL A 114 9.68 -3.91 -6.11
C VAL A 114 8.92 -3.14 -5.05
N LEU A 115 8.30 -2.04 -5.44
CA LEU A 115 7.49 -1.22 -4.54
C LEU A 115 6.28 -2.00 -4.01
N ASP A 116 5.58 -2.73 -4.88
CA ASP A 116 4.45 -3.58 -4.51
C ASP A 116 4.85 -4.64 -3.48
N ALA A 117 6.00 -5.31 -3.66
CA ALA A 117 6.49 -6.32 -2.74
C ALA A 117 6.78 -5.73 -1.34
N GLN A 118 7.45 -4.59 -1.29
CA GLN A 118 7.79 -3.91 -0.04
C GLN A 118 6.53 -3.41 0.69
N VAL A 119 5.63 -2.75 -0.03
CA VAL A 119 4.36 -2.25 0.52
C VAL A 119 3.49 -3.42 1.01
N ALA A 120 3.39 -4.49 0.23
CA ALA A 120 2.67 -5.69 0.59
C ALA A 120 3.18 -6.29 1.92
N ALA A 121 4.49 -6.48 2.03
CA ALA A 121 5.11 -7.07 3.22
C ALA A 121 4.91 -6.19 4.47
N VAL A 122 5.18 -4.88 4.36
CA VAL A 122 5.07 -3.95 5.49
C VAL A 122 3.61 -3.83 5.95
N THR A 123 2.66 -3.69 5.03
CA THR A 123 1.23 -3.61 5.36
C THR A 123 0.75 -4.90 6.02
N ALA A 124 1.13 -6.05 5.48
CA ALA A 124 0.75 -7.35 6.04
C ALA A 124 1.39 -7.62 7.40
N TYR A 125 2.61 -7.13 7.62
CA TYR A 125 3.25 -7.19 8.94
C TYR A 125 2.50 -6.35 9.96
N VAL A 126 2.07 -5.13 9.60
CA VAL A 126 1.21 -4.30 10.46
C VAL A 126 -0.09 -5.04 10.79
N ASP A 127 -0.77 -5.58 9.79
CA ASP A 127 -2.02 -6.35 9.98
C ASP A 127 -1.78 -7.56 10.92
N HIS A 128 -0.66 -8.27 10.78
CA HIS A 128 -0.28 -9.39 11.66
C HIS A 128 -0.10 -8.95 13.12
N VAL A 129 0.62 -7.85 13.35
CA VAL A 129 0.80 -7.27 14.70
C VAL A 129 -0.52 -6.83 15.31
N VAL A 130 -1.38 -6.20 14.50
CA VAL A 130 -2.73 -5.76 14.92
C VAL A 130 -3.62 -6.96 15.28
N ASP A 131 -3.59 -8.02 14.48
CA ASP A 131 -4.38 -9.23 14.74
C ASP A 131 -3.88 -9.92 16.04
N ALA A 132 -2.57 -9.99 16.25
CA ALA A 132 -1.98 -10.55 17.48
C ALA A 132 -2.34 -9.73 18.73
N ALA A 133 -2.17 -8.41 18.69
CA ALA A 133 -2.50 -7.51 19.81
C ALA A 133 -4.02 -7.42 20.02
N GLY A 134 -4.80 -7.35 18.94
CA GLY A 134 -6.25 -7.29 18.98
C GLY A 134 -6.87 -8.54 19.61
N SER A 135 -6.32 -9.72 19.34
CA SER A 135 -6.79 -10.98 19.93
C SER A 135 -6.61 -11.05 21.45
N GLN A 136 -5.65 -10.30 21.99
CA GLN A 136 -5.42 -10.21 23.43
C GLN A 136 -6.27 -9.14 24.12
N LEU A 137 -6.62 -8.06 23.41
CA LEU A 137 -7.32 -6.90 23.96
C LEU A 137 -8.83 -6.93 23.73
N LEU A 138 -9.26 -7.58 22.65
CA LEU A 138 -10.65 -7.64 22.20
C LEU A 138 -11.13 -9.09 22.24
N GLY A 139 -12.37 -9.31 22.68
CA GLY A 139 -12.93 -10.65 22.75
C GLY A 139 -13.07 -11.33 21.38
N ASN A 140 -13.37 -10.56 20.32
CA ASN A 140 -13.50 -11.05 18.94
C ASN A 140 -13.16 -9.95 17.94
N PRO A 141 -11.89 -9.74 17.56
CA PRO A 141 -11.48 -8.70 16.62
C PRO A 141 -11.77 -9.05 15.15
N ALA A 142 -12.02 -10.31 14.82
CA ALA A 142 -12.15 -10.77 13.43
C ALA A 142 -13.23 -10.04 12.60
N PRO A 143 -14.43 -9.76 13.11
CA PRO A 143 -15.44 -8.99 12.37
C PRO A 143 -14.99 -7.56 12.06
N ILE A 144 -14.25 -6.92 12.99
CA ILE A 144 -13.72 -5.57 12.81
C ILE A 144 -12.66 -5.57 11.72
N ALA A 145 -11.70 -6.48 11.81
CA ALA A 145 -10.63 -6.62 10.81
C ALA A 145 -11.19 -6.90 9.41
N GLU A 146 -12.24 -7.71 9.31
CA GLU A 146 -12.91 -8.00 8.03
C GLU A 146 -13.65 -6.76 7.49
N ALA A 147 -14.39 -6.02 8.32
CA ALA A 147 -15.08 -4.81 7.91
C ALA A 147 -14.09 -3.74 7.38
N VAL A 148 -12.97 -3.55 8.08
CA VAL A 148 -11.91 -2.61 7.64
C VAL A 148 -11.28 -3.07 6.33
N ARG A 149 -11.00 -4.36 6.16
CA ARG A 149 -10.49 -4.90 4.88
C ARG A 149 -11.45 -4.64 3.72
N ARG A 150 -12.74 -4.86 3.91
CA ARG A 150 -13.76 -4.56 2.89
C ARG A 150 -13.80 -3.08 2.54
N ARG A 151 -13.78 -2.21 3.55
CA ARG A 151 -13.78 -0.76 3.34
C ARG A 151 -12.56 -0.28 2.55
N ARG A 152 -11.36 -0.80 2.85
CA ARG A 152 -10.13 -0.49 2.07
C ARG A 152 -10.27 -0.81 0.59
N LEU A 153 -11.10 -1.81 0.23
CA LEU A 153 -11.34 -2.21 -1.17
C LEU A 153 -12.39 -1.34 -1.87
N GLU A 154 -13.25 -0.64 -1.12
CA GLU A 154 -14.31 0.20 -1.66
C GLU A 154 -13.84 1.63 -1.95
N THR A 155 -12.83 2.13 -1.23
CA THR A 155 -12.32 3.52 -1.32
C THR A 155 -11.33 3.67 -2.49
N ARG A 156 -11.76 3.49 -3.74
CA ARG A 156 -10.85 3.36 -4.87
C ARG A 156 -10.52 4.64 -5.63
N ALA A 157 -11.47 5.56 -5.83
CA ALA A 157 -11.27 6.66 -6.78
C ALA A 157 -10.19 7.68 -6.37
N GLU A 158 -10.11 8.03 -5.07
CA GLU A 158 -9.09 8.96 -4.58
C GLU A 158 -7.73 8.27 -4.34
N ALA A 159 -7.76 6.99 -3.94
CA ALA A 159 -6.56 6.17 -3.77
C ALA A 159 -5.87 5.90 -5.12
N ASP A 160 -6.62 5.75 -6.20
CA ASP A 160 -6.11 5.48 -7.55
C ASP A 160 -5.16 6.57 -8.05
N LEU A 161 -5.42 7.85 -7.73
CA LEU A 161 -4.53 8.95 -8.12
C LEU A 161 -3.20 8.92 -7.36
N ALA A 162 -3.24 8.74 -6.04
CA ALA A 162 -2.04 8.64 -5.21
C ALA A 162 -1.22 7.39 -5.59
N GLU A 163 -1.89 6.26 -5.87
CA GLU A 163 -1.29 5.04 -6.35
C GLU A 163 -0.52 5.24 -7.66
N ARG A 164 -1.13 5.94 -8.62
CA ARG A 164 -0.49 6.21 -9.91
C ARG A 164 0.68 7.17 -9.81
N LEU A 165 0.55 8.25 -8.99
CA LEU A 165 1.61 9.25 -8.80
C LEU A 165 2.81 8.72 -8.04
N LEU A 166 2.57 7.93 -6.98
CA LEU A 166 3.61 7.45 -6.08
C LEU A 166 3.99 5.99 -6.32
N GLY A 167 3.26 5.29 -7.19
CA GLY A 167 3.44 3.86 -7.43
C GLY A 167 2.97 2.96 -6.27
N VAL A 168 2.39 3.52 -5.22
CA VAL A 168 1.98 2.77 -4.04
C VAL A 168 0.62 2.13 -4.25
N SER A 169 0.60 0.83 -4.59
CA SER A 169 -0.64 0.07 -4.78
C SER A 169 -1.07 -0.65 -3.52
N LEU A 170 -2.35 -0.47 -3.16
CA LEU A 170 -3.03 -1.23 -2.11
C LEU A 170 -4.11 -2.15 -2.70
N SER A 171 -3.92 -2.60 -3.92
CA SER A 171 -4.84 -3.52 -4.60
C SER A 171 -5.02 -4.82 -3.80
N ARG A 172 -6.13 -5.51 -4.04
CA ARG A 172 -6.40 -6.81 -3.41
C ARG A 172 -5.28 -7.82 -3.66
N SER A 173 -4.71 -7.81 -4.85
CA SER A 173 -3.58 -8.69 -5.20
C SER A 173 -2.37 -8.42 -4.33
N VAL A 174 -1.95 -7.15 -4.19
CA VAL A 174 -0.83 -6.74 -3.35
C VAL A 174 -1.06 -7.13 -1.88
N GLN A 175 -2.25 -6.85 -1.34
CA GLN A 175 -2.60 -7.22 0.03
C GLN A 175 -2.59 -8.74 0.26
N ASN A 176 -3.07 -9.54 -0.70
CA ASN A 176 -3.05 -10.99 -0.58
C ASN A 176 -1.63 -11.54 -0.58
N ARG A 177 -0.77 -11.08 -1.49
CA ARG A 177 0.64 -11.48 -1.56
C ARG A 177 1.36 -11.20 -0.25
N GLY A 178 1.15 -10.02 0.34
CA GLY A 178 1.74 -9.67 1.64
C GLY A 178 1.28 -10.61 2.76
N ARG A 179 -0.02 -10.91 2.84
CA ARG A 179 -0.53 -11.84 3.85
C ARG A 179 0.00 -13.26 3.69
N ASP A 180 0.08 -13.74 2.44
CA ASP A 180 0.62 -15.06 2.15
C ASP A 180 2.11 -15.15 2.49
N PHE A 181 2.86 -14.06 2.24
CA PHE A 181 4.26 -13.93 2.64
C PHE A 181 4.43 -14.02 4.17
N VAL A 182 3.74 -13.15 4.93
CA VAL A 182 3.85 -13.14 6.40
C VAL A 182 3.45 -14.50 6.97
N ARG A 183 2.32 -15.07 6.54
CA ARG A 183 1.89 -16.40 6.94
C ARG A 183 2.95 -17.46 6.62
N GLY A 184 3.49 -17.43 5.40
CA GLY A 184 4.48 -18.40 4.96
C GLY A 184 5.82 -18.30 5.71
N VAL A 185 6.23 -17.12 6.18
CA VAL A 185 7.40 -16.94 7.07
C VAL A 185 7.10 -17.52 8.45
N VAL A 186 5.96 -17.15 9.04
CA VAL A 186 5.55 -17.60 10.39
C VAL A 186 5.40 -19.13 10.44
N GLU A 187 4.77 -19.75 9.44
CA GLU A 187 4.61 -21.21 9.37
C GLU A 187 5.95 -21.96 9.26
N ARG A 188 6.97 -21.36 8.65
CA ARG A 188 8.29 -22.01 8.45
C ARG A 188 9.25 -21.79 9.60
N ALA A 189 9.26 -20.59 10.18
CA ALA A 189 10.34 -20.17 11.08
C ALA A 189 9.84 -19.45 12.34
N GLY A 190 8.53 -19.34 12.53
CA GLY A 190 7.91 -18.65 13.67
C GLY A 190 7.84 -17.13 13.52
N GLU A 191 7.14 -16.49 14.46
CA GLU A 191 6.87 -15.03 14.42
C GLU A 191 8.14 -14.18 14.50
N ASP A 192 9.13 -14.62 15.29
CA ASP A 192 10.39 -13.89 15.46
C ASP A 192 11.20 -13.77 14.16
N ALA A 193 10.97 -14.67 13.20
CA ALA A 193 11.61 -14.64 11.90
C ALA A 193 11.21 -13.44 11.03
N LEU A 194 10.15 -12.70 11.40
CA LEU A 194 9.76 -11.46 10.74
C LEU A 194 10.57 -10.23 11.19
N ARG A 195 11.21 -10.28 12.38
CA ARG A 195 11.95 -9.14 12.97
C ARG A 195 13.07 -8.57 12.08
N PRO A 196 13.85 -9.39 11.35
CA PRO A 196 14.88 -8.88 10.47
C PRO A 196 14.39 -7.87 9.44
N MET A 197 13.12 -7.94 9.03
CA MET A 197 12.51 -6.96 8.11
C MET A 197 12.55 -5.52 8.67
N LEU A 198 12.54 -5.39 10.01
CA LEU A 198 12.59 -4.09 10.69
C LEU A 198 14.01 -3.61 11.00
N SER A 199 15.04 -4.43 10.77
CA SER A 199 16.42 -4.13 11.18
C SER A 199 17.25 -3.48 10.08
N SER A 200 16.93 -3.71 8.80
CA SER A 200 17.64 -3.14 7.66
C SER A 200 16.72 -2.93 6.47
N ALA A 201 16.90 -1.82 5.74
CA ALA A 201 16.21 -1.56 4.48
C ALA A 201 16.46 -2.67 3.43
N ALA A 202 17.66 -3.27 3.44
CA ALA A 202 18.03 -4.38 2.56
C ALA A 202 17.25 -5.67 2.86
N ASN A 203 16.65 -5.78 4.04
CA ASN A 203 15.85 -6.94 4.43
C ASN A 203 14.40 -6.88 3.96
N LEU A 204 13.95 -5.77 3.39
CA LEU A 204 12.63 -5.76 2.73
C LEU A 204 12.63 -6.78 1.59
N PRO A 205 11.50 -7.52 1.39
CA PRO A 205 11.47 -8.57 0.39
C PRO A 205 11.47 -8.03 -1.03
N THR A 206 12.09 -8.78 -1.92
CA THR A 206 12.08 -8.58 -3.37
C THR A 206 10.78 -9.13 -3.99
N PRO A 207 10.48 -8.81 -5.27
CA PRO A 207 9.32 -9.35 -5.98
C PRO A 207 9.23 -10.88 -6.00
N ASN A 208 10.35 -11.58 -6.05
CA ASN A 208 10.38 -13.04 -6.03
C ASN A 208 10.20 -13.60 -4.62
N GLU A 209 10.71 -12.91 -3.62
CA GLU A 209 10.66 -13.35 -2.23
C GLU A 209 9.28 -13.17 -1.63
N ILE A 210 8.52 -12.15 -2.03
CA ILE A 210 7.14 -11.94 -1.54
C ILE A 210 6.23 -13.13 -1.93
N ASP A 211 6.50 -13.77 -3.06
CA ASP A 211 5.76 -14.93 -3.54
C ASP A 211 6.36 -16.26 -3.07
N ALA A 212 7.61 -16.23 -2.60
CA ALA A 212 8.36 -17.40 -2.12
C ALA A 212 9.07 -17.10 -0.79
N PRO A 213 8.36 -17.08 0.36
CA PRO A 213 8.91 -16.70 1.66
C PRO A 213 10.18 -17.46 2.07
N GLY A 214 10.34 -18.70 1.61
CA GLY A 214 11.54 -19.49 1.85
C GLY A 214 12.81 -18.89 1.22
N LEU A 215 12.69 -18.18 0.09
CA LEU A 215 13.83 -17.48 -0.52
C LEU A 215 14.28 -16.29 0.35
N TRP A 216 13.33 -15.56 0.92
CA TRP A 216 13.63 -14.47 1.82
C TRP A 216 14.35 -14.95 3.08
N LEU A 217 13.85 -16.03 3.71
CA LEU A 217 14.49 -16.65 4.86
C LEU A 217 15.91 -17.12 4.55
N ALA A 218 16.11 -17.84 3.43
CA ALA A 218 17.42 -18.31 3.00
C ALA A 218 18.40 -17.15 2.76
N ARG A 219 17.96 -16.03 2.19
CA ARG A 219 18.80 -14.84 2.00
C ARG A 219 19.27 -14.25 3.32
N LEU A 220 18.41 -14.24 4.34
CA LEU A 220 18.76 -13.70 5.66
C LEU A 220 19.75 -14.59 6.44
N GLU A 221 19.74 -15.90 6.20
CA GLU A 221 20.70 -16.83 6.82
C GLU A 221 22.13 -16.69 6.27
N VAL A 222 22.28 -16.10 5.08
CA VAL A 222 23.59 -15.96 4.40
C VAL A 222 24.22 -14.58 4.67
N GLN A 223 23.48 -13.64 5.25
CA GLN A 223 23.96 -12.30 5.62
C GLN A 223 24.57 -12.29 7.02
#